data_76a0ee86390c46b652b0fdb74e55e513
#
_entry.id   76a0ee86390c46b652b0fdb74e55e513
#
_cell.length_a   1.000
_cell.length_b   1.000
_cell.length_c   1.000
_cell.angle_alpha   90.00
_cell.angle_beta   90.00
_cell.angle_gamma   90.00
#
_symmetry.space_group_name_H-M   'P 1'
#
loop_
_entity.id
_entity.type
_entity.pdbx_description
1 polymer ?
#
loop_
_entity_poly.entity_id
_entity_poly.type
_entity_poly.pdbx_seq_one_letter_code
_entity_poly.pdbx_strand_id
1 'polypeptide(L)'
;WEDVKVNIIDTPGHMDFLAEVYRSLSVLDGAVLLVSAKDGIQAQTRILFHALQIMKIPTIFFINKIDQEGIDLPMVYREMKAKLSSEIIVKQKVGQHPHINVTDNDDMEQWDAVIMGNDELLEKYMSGKPFKMSELEQEENRRFQNGTLFPVYHGSAKNNLGIRQLIEVIASKFYSSTPEGQSELCGQVFKIEYSEKRRRFVYVRIYSGTLHLRDVIRISE
;
A
#
# COMPACT_ATOMS: atom_id res chain seq x y z
N TRP A 1 1.82 15.44 5.51
CA TRP A 1 2.54 15.72 4.27
C TRP A 1 1.70 16.68 3.43
N GLU A 2 2.23 17.85 3.10
CA GLU A 2 1.45 18.94 2.53
C GLU A 2 0.17 19.16 3.36
N ASP A 3 -1.01 19.16 2.75
CA ASP A 3 -2.28 19.33 3.47
C ASP A 3 -2.94 17.98 3.85
N VAL A 4 -2.24 16.85 3.65
CA VAL A 4 -2.76 15.52 3.95
C VAL A 4 -2.23 15.03 5.30
N LYS A 5 -3.14 14.68 6.23
CA LYS A 5 -2.80 14.03 7.49
C LYS A 5 -2.72 12.51 7.29
N VAL A 6 -1.51 11.96 7.44
CA VAL A 6 -1.28 10.51 7.38
C VAL A 6 -1.19 9.94 8.78
N ASN A 7 -2.06 8.99 9.11
CA ASN A 7 -1.99 8.21 10.34
C ASN A 7 -1.40 6.84 10.02
N ILE A 8 -0.27 6.52 10.62
CA ILE A 8 0.43 5.25 10.39
C ILE A 8 0.09 4.28 11.51
N ILE A 9 -0.38 3.08 11.14
CA ILE A 9 -0.56 1.96 12.04
C ILE A 9 0.55 0.97 11.74
N ASP A 10 1.56 0.91 12.62
CA ASP A 10 2.60 -0.10 12.53
C ASP A 10 2.09 -1.43 13.09
N THR A 11 2.27 -2.49 12.32
CA THR A 11 1.84 -3.83 12.72
C THR A 11 3.05 -4.69 13.08
N PRO A 12 3.01 -5.38 14.24
CA PRO A 12 4.07 -6.30 14.58
C PRO A 12 4.28 -7.35 13.50
N GLY A 13 5.54 -7.54 13.11
CA GLY A 13 5.90 -8.52 12.08
C GLY A 13 5.84 -9.98 12.57
N HIS A 14 5.41 -10.31 13.79
CA HIS A 14 5.48 -11.66 14.35
C HIS A 14 4.14 -12.40 14.23
N MET A 15 4.20 -13.69 13.91
CA MET A 15 3.01 -14.54 13.67
C MET A 15 2.03 -14.59 14.86
N ASP A 16 2.52 -14.42 16.08
CA ASP A 16 1.72 -14.46 17.31
C ASP A 16 0.71 -13.29 17.38
N PHE A 17 0.92 -12.23 16.62
CA PHE A 17 0.08 -11.02 16.61
C PHE A 17 -0.88 -10.93 15.42
N LEU A 18 -1.08 -12.01 14.66
CA LEU A 18 -1.96 -11.99 13.48
C LEU A 18 -3.37 -11.47 13.77
N ALA A 19 -3.95 -11.82 14.93
CA ALA A 19 -5.28 -11.33 15.30
C ALA A 19 -5.34 -9.80 15.50
N GLU A 20 -4.27 -9.18 15.99
CA GLU A 20 -4.15 -7.72 16.08
C GLU A 20 -3.97 -7.10 14.69
N VAL A 21 -3.17 -7.74 13.84
CA VAL A 21 -2.99 -7.32 12.46
C VAL A 21 -4.33 -7.31 11.74
N TYR A 22 -5.12 -8.38 11.78
CA TYR A 22 -6.44 -8.43 11.12
C TYR A 22 -7.40 -7.35 11.61
N ARG A 23 -7.41 -7.05 12.91
CA ARG A 23 -8.22 -5.94 13.46
C ARG A 23 -7.77 -4.59 12.93
N SER A 24 -6.47 -4.38 12.84
CA SER A 24 -5.90 -3.14 12.28
C SER A 24 -6.20 -2.99 10.78
N LEU A 25 -6.14 -4.10 10.01
CA LEU A 25 -6.43 -4.08 8.58
C LEU A 25 -7.84 -3.57 8.27
N SER A 26 -8.84 -3.87 9.12
CA SER A 26 -10.24 -3.49 8.90
C SER A 26 -10.50 -1.97 8.89
N VAL A 27 -9.53 -1.17 9.33
CA VAL A 27 -9.65 0.29 9.42
C VAL A 27 -8.66 1.06 8.54
N LEU A 28 -7.95 0.37 7.64
CA LEU A 28 -6.96 0.99 6.76
C LEU A 28 -7.60 1.54 5.48
N ASP A 29 -7.11 2.70 5.02
CA ASP A 29 -7.38 3.21 3.66
C ASP A 29 -6.47 2.54 2.63
N GLY A 30 -5.34 2.04 3.07
CA GLY A 30 -4.37 1.31 2.25
C GLY A 30 -3.22 0.77 3.06
N ALA A 31 -2.41 -0.06 2.46
CA ALA A 31 -1.28 -0.73 3.09
C ALA A 31 0.02 -0.55 2.31
N VAL A 32 1.12 -0.42 3.03
CA VAL A 32 2.46 -0.55 2.47
C VAL A 32 3.05 -1.87 2.97
N LEU A 33 3.18 -2.84 2.07
CA LEU A 33 3.76 -4.13 2.39
C LEU A 33 5.26 -4.14 2.08
N LEU A 34 6.07 -4.25 3.14
CA LEU A 34 7.52 -4.23 3.03
C LEU A 34 8.06 -5.59 2.59
N VAL A 35 8.93 -5.55 1.57
CA VAL A 35 9.69 -6.71 1.09
C VAL A 35 11.17 -6.38 1.22
N SER A 36 11.96 -7.28 1.81
CA SER A 36 13.41 -7.13 1.85
C SER A 36 14.00 -7.58 0.51
N ALA A 37 14.76 -6.69 -0.15
CA ALA A 37 15.45 -7.04 -1.39
C ALA A 37 16.43 -8.21 -1.21
N LYS A 38 17.00 -8.36 0.00
CA LYS A 38 17.95 -9.41 0.33
C LYS A 38 17.28 -10.74 0.69
N ASP A 39 16.22 -10.66 1.50
CA ASP A 39 15.61 -11.86 2.10
C ASP A 39 14.46 -12.42 1.23
N GLY A 40 14.04 -11.66 0.20
CA GLY A 40 12.95 -12.04 -0.71
C GLY A 40 11.59 -12.15 -0.03
N ILE A 41 10.72 -13.00 -0.60
CA ILE A 41 9.35 -13.18 -0.13
C ILE A 41 9.27 -14.23 0.98
N GLN A 42 9.06 -13.77 2.19
CA GLN A 42 8.92 -14.60 3.39
C GLN A 42 7.49 -15.19 3.52
N ALA A 43 7.34 -16.25 4.29
CA ALA A 43 6.04 -16.88 4.55
C ALA A 43 5.01 -15.89 5.10
N GLN A 44 5.45 -15.02 6.00
CA GLN A 44 4.64 -14.00 6.62
C GLN A 44 4.17 -12.93 5.61
N THR A 45 5.04 -12.50 4.69
CA THR A 45 4.67 -11.58 3.60
C THR A 45 3.49 -12.14 2.80
N ARG A 46 3.49 -13.46 2.52
CA ARG A 46 2.39 -14.13 1.79
C ARG A 46 1.09 -14.13 2.58
N ILE A 47 1.15 -14.41 3.88
CA ILE A 47 -0.04 -14.43 4.76
C ILE A 47 -0.66 -13.03 4.84
N LEU A 48 0.15 -12.00 5.07
CA LEU A 48 -0.31 -10.62 5.14
C LEU A 48 -0.89 -10.16 3.80
N PHE A 49 -0.20 -10.46 2.70
CA PHE A 49 -0.69 -10.10 1.37
C PHE A 49 -2.01 -10.78 1.03
N HIS A 50 -2.17 -12.05 1.36
CA HIS A 50 -3.43 -12.77 1.17
C HIS A 50 -4.58 -12.12 1.96
N ALA A 51 -4.32 -11.69 3.19
CA ALA A 51 -5.32 -10.96 3.99
C ALA A 51 -5.72 -9.63 3.34
N LEU A 52 -4.74 -8.85 2.86
CA LEU A 52 -4.97 -7.59 2.17
C LEU A 52 -5.79 -7.78 0.89
N GLN A 53 -5.52 -8.85 0.12
CA GLN A 53 -6.28 -9.20 -1.09
C GLN A 53 -7.73 -9.57 -0.78
N ILE A 54 -7.98 -10.42 0.23
CA ILE A 54 -9.35 -10.80 0.63
C ILE A 54 -10.14 -9.58 1.03
N MET A 55 -9.53 -8.66 1.77
CA MET A 55 -10.17 -7.42 2.23
C MET A 55 -10.21 -6.34 1.15
N LYS A 56 -9.61 -6.57 -0.02
CA LYS A 56 -9.48 -5.62 -1.14
C LYS A 56 -8.85 -4.28 -0.72
N ILE A 57 -7.88 -4.33 0.18
CA ILE A 57 -7.18 -3.14 0.65
C ILE A 57 -6.17 -2.71 -0.42
N PRO A 58 -6.22 -1.47 -0.92
CA PRO A 58 -5.21 -0.93 -1.81
C PRO A 58 -3.81 -1.12 -1.21
N THR A 59 -2.92 -1.80 -1.92
CA THR A 59 -1.63 -2.20 -1.37
C THR A 59 -0.48 -1.78 -2.27
N ILE A 60 0.50 -1.10 -1.69
CA ILE A 60 1.77 -0.74 -2.31
C ILE A 60 2.83 -1.72 -1.77
N PHE A 61 3.62 -2.29 -2.66
CA PHE A 61 4.85 -2.98 -2.26
C PHE A 61 6.00 -1.99 -2.17
N PHE A 62 6.76 -2.05 -1.09
CA PHE A 62 8.00 -1.31 -0.95
C PHE A 62 9.17 -2.26 -0.73
N ILE A 63 10.03 -2.35 -1.75
CA ILE A 63 11.24 -3.19 -1.69
C ILE A 63 12.33 -2.39 -0.98
N ASN A 64 12.57 -2.76 0.28
CA ASN A 64 13.54 -2.12 1.16
C ASN A 64 14.91 -2.81 1.09
N LYS A 65 15.95 -2.13 1.60
CA LYS A 65 17.34 -2.60 1.68
C LYS A 65 18.01 -2.76 0.31
N ILE A 66 17.62 -1.96 -0.68
CA ILE A 66 18.25 -2.00 -2.02
C ILE A 66 19.73 -1.54 -2.01
N ASP A 67 20.18 -0.95 -0.92
CA ASP A 67 21.56 -0.51 -0.67
C ASP A 67 22.53 -1.65 -0.34
N GLN A 68 22.05 -2.86 -0.14
CA GLN A 68 22.92 -4.00 0.18
C GLN A 68 23.56 -4.58 -1.09
N GLU A 69 24.78 -5.10 -0.94
CA GLU A 69 25.49 -5.76 -2.03
C GLU A 69 24.84 -7.10 -2.41
N GLY A 70 24.96 -7.46 -3.70
CA GLY A 70 24.48 -8.74 -4.22
C GLY A 70 22.96 -8.82 -4.39
N ILE A 71 22.25 -7.69 -4.40
CA ILE A 71 20.81 -7.66 -4.69
C ILE A 71 20.55 -7.93 -6.18
N ASP A 72 19.64 -8.86 -6.46
CA ASP A 72 19.10 -9.15 -7.79
C ASP A 72 17.61 -8.79 -7.82
N LEU A 73 17.28 -7.53 -8.16
CA LEU A 73 15.89 -7.07 -8.24
C LEU A 73 15.06 -7.85 -9.27
N PRO A 74 15.55 -8.18 -10.47
CA PRO A 74 14.85 -9.07 -11.39
C PRO A 74 14.44 -10.42 -10.76
N MET A 75 15.27 -11.00 -9.91
CA MET A 75 14.93 -12.21 -9.16
C MET A 75 13.81 -11.94 -8.15
N VAL A 76 13.87 -10.83 -7.41
CA VAL A 76 12.83 -10.41 -6.45
C VAL A 76 11.49 -10.23 -7.16
N TYR A 77 11.47 -9.57 -8.34
CA TYR A 77 10.23 -9.40 -9.11
C TYR A 77 9.65 -10.75 -9.59
N ARG A 78 10.50 -11.68 -10.04
CA ARG A 78 10.05 -13.03 -10.40
C ARG A 78 9.43 -13.76 -9.22
N GLU A 79 10.04 -13.66 -8.04
CA GLU A 79 9.48 -14.22 -6.81
C GLU A 79 8.16 -13.58 -6.43
N MET A 80 8.05 -12.24 -6.51
CA MET A 80 6.79 -11.52 -6.24
C MET A 80 5.68 -12.00 -7.18
N LYS A 81 5.96 -12.06 -8.48
CA LYS A 81 5.00 -12.56 -9.48
C LYS A 81 4.57 -14.00 -9.22
N ALA A 82 5.49 -14.88 -8.82
CA ALA A 82 5.20 -16.28 -8.57
C ALA A 82 4.51 -16.56 -7.24
N LYS A 83 4.85 -15.82 -6.17
CA LYS A 83 4.44 -16.13 -4.80
C LYS A 83 3.35 -15.19 -4.24
N LEU A 84 3.17 -14.01 -4.84
CA LEU A 84 2.20 -12.99 -4.40
C LEU A 84 1.16 -12.72 -5.49
N SER A 85 1.52 -11.97 -6.53
CA SER A 85 0.61 -11.64 -7.63
C SER A 85 1.37 -11.37 -8.91
N SER A 86 0.84 -11.82 -10.06
CA SER A 86 1.29 -11.42 -11.40
C SER A 86 1.01 -9.93 -11.69
N GLU A 87 0.01 -9.38 -11.00
CA GLU A 87 -0.55 -8.04 -11.20
C GLU A 87 0.27 -6.97 -10.45
N ILE A 88 1.58 -6.93 -10.68
CA ILE A 88 2.47 -5.90 -10.14
C ILE A 88 2.91 -4.93 -11.24
N ILE A 89 3.07 -3.66 -10.86
CA ILE A 89 3.61 -2.61 -11.74
C ILE A 89 4.82 -1.96 -11.07
N VAL A 90 5.99 -2.08 -11.71
CA VAL A 90 7.25 -1.53 -11.17
C VAL A 90 7.36 -0.06 -11.56
N LYS A 91 7.13 0.83 -10.60
CA LYS A 91 7.04 2.28 -10.83
C LYS A 91 8.38 3.00 -10.87
N GLN A 92 9.46 2.32 -10.52
CA GLN A 92 10.77 2.96 -10.38
C GLN A 92 11.88 2.09 -10.94
N LYS A 93 12.93 2.74 -11.45
CA LYS A 93 14.22 2.15 -11.78
C LYS A 93 15.20 2.38 -10.65
N VAL A 94 16.03 1.38 -10.40
CA VAL A 94 17.07 1.43 -9.38
C VAL A 94 18.43 1.38 -10.05
N GLY A 95 19.29 2.36 -9.77
CA GLY A 95 20.66 2.41 -10.24
C GLY A 95 21.52 1.31 -9.62
N GLN A 96 22.63 0.96 -10.30
CA GLN A 96 23.54 -0.07 -9.84
C GLN A 96 24.58 0.45 -8.83
N HIS A 97 25.07 -0.45 -7.98
CA HIS A 97 26.23 -0.18 -7.11
C HIS A 97 27.45 0.35 -7.90
N PRO A 98 28.24 1.28 -7.34
CA PRO A 98 28.13 1.88 -6.01
C PRO A 98 27.17 3.08 -5.91
N HIS A 99 26.61 3.56 -7.02
CA HIS A 99 25.77 4.76 -7.08
C HIS A 99 24.28 4.40 -7.15
N ILE A 100 23.75 3.89 -6.04
CA ILE A 100 22.32 3.55 -5.96
C ILE A 100 21.50 4.83 -5.92
N ASN A 101 20.61 4.98 -6.89
CA ASN A 101 19.59 6.00 -6.94
C ASN A 101 18.25 5.37 -7.33
N VAL A 102 17.17 6.06 -7.09
CA VAL A 102 15.81 5.65 -7.47
C VAL A 102 15.21 6.75 -8.31
N THR A 103 14.78 6.38 -9.53
CA THR A 103 14.13 7.29 -10.49
C THR A 103 12.83 6.68 -10.96
N ASP A 104 11.94 7.48 -11.52
CA ASP A 104 10.70 6.97 -12.09
C ASP A 104 10.98 6.05 -13.28
N ASN A 105 10.09 5.11 -13.48
CA ASN A 105 10.16 4.18 -14.60
C ASN A 105 9.25 4.66 -15.73
N ASP A 106 9.85 5.19 -16.81
CA ASP A 106 9.13 5.70 -17.98
C ASP A 106 8.98 4.66 -19.10
N ASP A 107 9.45 3.40 -18.88
CA ASP A 107 9.36 2.35 -19.90
C ASP A 107 7.90 1.91 -20.09
N MET A 108 7.50 1.72 -21.34
CA MET A 108 6.16 1.22 -21.67
C MET A 108 5.87 -0.17 -21.11
N GLU A 109 6.90 -1.01 -20.94
CA GLU A 109 6.78 -2.36 -20.37
C GLU A 109 6.19 -2.38 -18.95
N GLN A 110 6.34 -1.28 -18.20
CA GLN A 110 5.69 -1.18 -16.87
C GLN A 110 4.17 -1.29 -16.96
N TRP A 111 3.58 -0.89 -18.09
CA TRP A 111 2.12 -0.85 -18.28
C TRP A 111 1.52 -2.17 -18.74
N ASP A 112 2.34 -3.19 -19.01
CA ASP A 112 1.87 -4.50 -19.48
C ASP A 112 0.77 -5.09 -18.60
N ALA A 113 0.93 -5.03 -17.26
CA ALA A 113 -0.07 -5.53 -16.33
C ALA A 113 -1.39 -4.73 -16.41
N VAL A 114 -1.33 -3.43 -16.71
CA VAL A 114 -2.50 -2.56 -16.88
C VAL A 114 -3.21 -2.90 -18.20
N ILE A 115 -2.46 -2.99 -19.28
CA ILE A 115 -2.95 -3.28 -20.63
C ILE A 115 -3.59 -4.67 -20.69
N MET A 116 -2.87 -5.69 -20.19
CA MET A 116 -3.35 -7.08 -20.21
C MET A 116 -4.58 -7.31 -19.32
N GLY A 117 -4.81 -6.47 -18.33
CA GLY A 117 -5.95 -6.57 -17.42
C GLY A 117 -7.17 -5.77 -17.83
N ASN A 118 -7.19 -5.19 -19.06
CA ASN A 118 -8.32 -4.42 -19.58
C ASN A 118 -8.52 -4.71 -21.06
N ASP A 119 -9.68 -5.28 -21.42
CA ASP A 119 -9.97 -5.75 -22.78
C ASP A 119 -9.90 -4.62 -23.81
N GLU A 120 -10.35 -3.40 -23.48
CA GLU A 120 -10.31 -2.24 -24.40
C GLU A 120 -8.87 -1.77 -24.67
N LEU A 121 -8.06 -1.74 -23.63
CA LEU A 121 -6.64 -1.38 -23.76
C LEU A 121 -5.88 -2.45 -24.53
N LEU A 122 -6.18 -3.71 -24.26
CA LEU A 122 -5.59 -4.84 -24.99
C LEU A 122 -5.95 -4.82 -26.47
N GLU A 123 -7.21 -4.54 -26.83
CA GLU A 123 -7.64 -4.40 -28.22
C GLU A 123 -6.92 -3.24 -28.92
N LYS A 124 -6.78 -2.08 -28.25
CA LYS A 124 -5.99 -0.96 -28.76
C LYS A 124 -4.54 -1.36 -29.03
N TYR A 125 -3.92 -2.05 -28.06
CA TYR A 125 -2.55 -2.55 -28.19
C TYR A 125 -2.38 -3.47 -29.39
N MET A 126 -3.24 -4.49 -29.50
CA MET A 126 -3.20 -5.48 -30.60
C MET A 126 -3.48 -4.85 -31.96
N SER A 127 -4.31 -3.80 -32.04
CA SER A 127 -4.61 -3.08 -33.28
C SER A 127 -3.62 -1.97 -33.64
N GLY A 128 -2.57 -1.77 -32.82
CA GLY A 128 -1.57 -0.71 -33.03
C GLY A 128 -2.11 0.72 -32.87
N LYS A 129 -3.27 0.88 -32.21
CA LYS A 129 -3.82 2.20 -31.92
C LYS A 129 -3.04 2.89 -30.79
N PRO A 130 -2.84 4.22 -30.82
CA PRO A 130 -2.14 4.92 -29.76
C PRO A 130 -2.96 4.96 -28.47
N PHE A 131 -2.26 4.88 -27.33
CA PHE A 131 -2.83 5.13 -26.01
C PHE A 131 -2.71 6.60 -25.63
N LYS A 132 -3.68 7.07 -24.85
CA LYS A 132 -3.47 8.26 -24.02
C LYS A 132 -2.91 7.82 -22.67
N MET A 133 -1.86 8.47 -22.20
CA MET A 133 -1.29 8.15 -20.88
C MET A 133 -2.35 8.18 -19.76
N SER A 134 -3.28 9.14 -19.84
CA SER A 134 -4.40 9.26 -18.90
C SER A 134 -5.31 8.02 -18.85
N GLU A 135 -5.43 7.26 -19.94
CA GLU A 135 -6.24 6.02 -19.96
C GLU A 135 -5.54 4.93 -19.13
N LEU A 136 -4.23 4.82 -19.27
CA LEU A 136 -3.40 3.87 -18.51
C LEU A 136 -3.40 4.22 -17.00
N GLU A 137 -3.21 5.50 -16.67
CA GLU A 137 -3.22 5.99 -15.29
C GLU A 137 -4.58 5.81 -14.62
N GLN A 138 -5.67 6.07 -15.33
CA GLN A 138 -7.01 5.86 -14.81
C GLN A 138 -7.27 4.38 -14.51
N GLU A 139 -6.89 3.48 -15.43
CA GLU A 139 -7.06 2.04 -15.22
C GLU A 139 -6.15 1.52 -14.12
N GLU A 140 -4.89 1.97 -14.05
CA GLU A 140 -3.99 1.69 -12.92
C GLU A 140 -4.65 2.07 -11.60
N ASN A 141 -5.14 3.32 -11.51
CA ASN A 141 -5.73 3.81 -10.28
C ASN A 141 -7.02 3.05 -9.91
N ARG A 142 -7.89 2.78 -10.88
CA ARG A 142 -9.09 1.96 -10.69
C ARG A 142 -8.78 0.59 -10.12
N ARG A 143 -7.80 -0.11 -10.70
CA ARG A 143 -7.38 -1.45 -10.27
C ARG A 143 -6.65 -1.43 -8.94
N PHE A 144 -5.84 -0.40 -8.70
CA PHE A 144 -5.20 -0.18 -7.41
C PHE A 144 -6.22 0.00 -6.28
N GLN A 145 -7.21 0.88 -6.47
CA GLN A 145 -8.28 1.11 -5.48
C GLN A 145 -9.13 -0.14 -5.22
N ASN A 146 -9.26 -1.02 -6.19
CA ASN A 146 -9.96 -2.30 -6.05
C ASN A 146 -9.07 -3.42 -5.47
N GLY A 147 -7.80 -3.16 -5.13
CA GLY A 147 -6.86 -4.14 -4.62
C GLY A 147 -6.53 -5.26 -5.63
N THR A 148 -6.54 -4.96 -6.93
CA THR A 148 -6.27 -5.92 -8.01
C THR A 148 -5.02 -5.63 -8.82
N LEU A 149 -4.37 -4.49 -8.59
CA LEU A 149 -3.07 -4.12 -9.16
C LEU A 149 -2.21 -3.52 -8.05
N PHE A 150 -0.92 -3.86 -8.03
CA PHE A 150 -0.04 -3.58 -6.92
C PHE A 150 1.23 -2.83 -7.38
N PRO A 151 1.29 -1.51 -7.16
CA PRO A 151 2.50 -0.73 -7.45
C PRO A 151 3.68 -1.16 -6.58
N VAL A 152 4.86 -1.22 -7.19
CA VAL A 152 6.12 -1.57 -6.54
C VAL A 152 7.04 -0.35 -6.54
N TYR A 153 7.45 0.05 -5.35
CA TYR A 153 8.42 1.11 -5.08
C TYR A 153 9.66 0.55 -4.38
N HIS A 154 10.74 1.31 -4.41
CA HIS A 154 12.04 0.86 -3.94
C HIS A 154 12.66 1.87 -2.99
N GLY A 155 13.49 1.37 -2.09
CA GLY A 155 14.29 2.26 -1.27
C GLY A 155 15.19 1.57 -0.26
N SER A 156 15.85 2.40 0.53
CA SER A 156 16.61 2.04 1.71
C SER A 156 16.20 2.94 2.85
N ALA A 157 15.46 2.40 3.81
CA ALA A 157 15.08 3.13 5.01
C ALA A 157 16.31 3.59 5.80
N LYS A 158 17.37 2.79 5.83
CA LYS A 158 18.64 3.13 6.49
C LYS A 158 19.29 4.37 5.90
N ASN A 159 19.26 4.52 4.57
CA ASN A 159 19.90 5.61 3.84
C ASN A 159 18.91 6.71 3.44
N ASN A 160 17.67 6.64 3.90
CA ASN A 160 16.58 7.55 3.56
C ASN A 160 16.34 7.69 2.02
N LEU A 161 16.66 6.62 1.27
CA LEU A 161 16.49 6.57 -0.18
C LEU A 161 15.09 6.08 -0.54
N GLY A 162 14.39 6.76 -1.46
CA GLY A 162 13.05 6.40 -1.92
C GLY A 162 11.93 6.69 -0.91
N ILE A 163 12.25 7.17 0.30
CA ILE A 163 11.25 7.40 1.36
C ILE A 163 10.37 8.60 1.04
N ARG A 164 10.94 9.68 0.49
CA ARG A 164 10.16 10.84 0.10
C ARG A 164 9.11 10.49 -0.95
N GLN A 165 9.51 9.78 -2.01
CA GLN A 165 8.61 9.32 -3.07
C GLN A 165 7.52 8.40 -2.51
N LEU A 166 7.86 7.51 -1.57
CA LEU A 166 6.87 6.67 -0.90
C LEU A 166 5.82 7.50 -0.15
N ILE A 167 6.23 8.53 0.59
CA ILE A 167 5.31 9.41 1.33
C ILE A 167 4.40 10.17 0.36
N GLU A 168 4.94 10.70 -0.74
CA GLU A 168 4.18 11.39 -1.79
C GLU A 168 3.11 10.47 -2.40
N VAL A 169 3.48 9.23 -2.66
CA VAL A 169 2.54 8.22 -3.20
C VAL A 169 1.49 7.82 -2.18
N ILE A 170 1.84 7.64 -0.91
CA ILE A 170 0.88 7.37 0.17
C ILE A 170 -0.15 8.51 0.25
N ALA A 171 0.32 9.76 0.28
CA ALA A 171 -0.54 10.92 0.37
C ALA A 171 -1.48 11.08 -0.84
N SER A 172 -1.00 10.75 -2.05
CA SER A 172 -1.78 10.90 -3.28
C SER A 172 -2.72 9.72 -3.56
N LYS A 173 -2.29 8.48 -3.30
CA LYS A 173 -3.04 7.28 -3.69
C LYS A 173 -3.99 6.75 -2.61
N PHE A 174 -3.71 6.98 -1.31
CA PHE A 174 -4.57 6.54 -0.21
C PHE A 174 -5.50 7.64 0.29
N TYR A 175 -5.53 8.77 -0.40
CA TYR A 175 -6.43 9.86 -0.03
C TYR A 175 -7.89 9.41 -0.17
N SER A 176 -8.57 9.32 0.96
CA SER A 176 -10.02 9.14 1.02
C SER A 176 -10.63 10.49 1.37
N SER A 177 -11.43 11.05 0.48
CA SER A 177 -12.22 12.24 0.81
C SER A 177 -13.23 11.83 1.88
N THR A 178 -12.98 12.22 3.13
CA THR A 178 -14.04 12.19 4.13
C THR A 178 -15.13 13.17 3.69
N PRO A 179 -16.40 12.74 3.64
CA PRO A 179 -17.48 13.67 3.35
C PRO A 179 -17.45 14.83 4.37
N GLU A 180 -17.12 16.02 3.92
CA GLU A 180 -17.31 17.24 4.71
C GLU A 180 -18.81 17.46 4.85
N GLY A 181 -19.32 17.38 6.07
CA GLY A 181 -20.72 17.70 6.36
C GLY A 181 -21.16 17.21 7.73
N GLN A 182 -22.29 17.69 8.18
CA GLN A 182 -22.99 17.28 9.41
C GLN A 182 -23.56 15.87 9.26
N SER A 183 -22.69 14.87 9.12
CA SER A 183 -23.08 13.48 9.08
C SER A 183 -23.09 12.91 10.50
N GLU A 184 -23.96 11.94 10.73
CA GLU A 184 -24.02 11.20 11.98
C GLU A 184 -22.65 10.55 12.28
N LEU A 185 -22.25 10.51 13.55
CA LEU A 185 -20.99 9.91 13.97
C LEU A 185 -20.99 8.42 13.65
N CYS A 186 -20.10 8.01 12.77
CA CYS A 186 -19.84 6.61 12.46
C CYS A 186 -18.36 6.32 12.62
N GLY A 187 -18.03 5.24 13.35
CA GLY A 187 -16.64 4.86 13.59
C GLY A 187 -16.52 3.42 14.05
N GLN A 188 -15.29 2.92 14.03
CA GLN A 188 -14.95 1.56 14.43
C GLN A 188 -13.83 1.54 15.46
N VAL A 189 -14.02 0.83 16.55
CA VAL A 189 -12.97 0.54 17.52
C VAL A 189 -12.09 -0.58 16.96
N PHE A 190 -10.79 -0.34 16.83
CA PHE A 190 -9.84 -1.34 16.30
C PHE A 190 -8.78 -1.79 17.31
N LYS A 191 -8.56 -1.01 18.39
CA LYS A 191 -7.59 -1.37 19.43
C LYS A 191 -8.03 -0.85 20.79
N ILE A 192 -7.78 -1.64 21.84
CA ILE A 192 -7.95 -1.25 23.23
C ILE A 192 -6.66 -1.59 23.97
N GLU A 193 -6.10 -0.62 24.65
CA GLU A 193 -4.91 -0.77 25.47
C GLU A 193 -5.17 -0.32 26.92
N TYR A 194 -4.41 -0.88 27.85
CA TYR A 194 -4.43 -0.48 29.25
C TYR A 194 -3.04 0.04 29.66
N SER A 195 -2.98 1.24 30.21
CA SER A 195 -1.74 1.73 30.80
C SER A 195 -1.41 1.00 32.10
N GLU A 196 -0.17 1.16 32.58
CA GLU A 196 0.28 0.67 33.89
C GLU A 196 -0.63 1.12 35.05
N LYS A 197 -1.26 2.30 34.93
CA LYS A 197 -2.24 2.84 35.89
C LYS A 197 -3.68 2.35 35.65
N ARG A 198 -3.86 1.27 34.90
CA ARG A 198 -5.18 0.69 34.52
C ARG A 198 -6.11 1.68 33.80
N ARG A 199 -5.60 2.73 33.18
CA ARG A 199 -6.42 3.58 32.30
C ARG A 199 -6.59 2.86 30.97
N ARG A 200 -7.83 2.82 30.50
CA ARG A 200 -8.19 2.22 29.21
C ARG A 200 -8.07 3.28 28.12
N PHE A 201 -7.29 2.98 27.07
CA PHE A 201 -7.22 3.72 25.83
C PHE A 201 -7.97 2.95 24.76
N VAL A 202 -8.87 3.63 24.07
CA VAL A 202 -9.67 3.06 22.98
C VAL A 202 -9.32 3.82 21.71
N TYR A 203 -8.82 3.07 20.72
CA TYR A 203 -8.46 3.62 19.41
C TYR A 203 -9.64 3.43 18.47
N VAL A 204 -10.11 4.54 17.91
CA VAL A 204 -11.30 4.58 17.07
C VAL A 204 -10.95 5.18 15.71
N ARG A 205 -11.31 4.51 14.62
CA ARG A 205 -11.38 5.11 13.29
C ARG A 205 -12.73 5.80 13.15
N ILE A 206 -12.73 7.09 12.83
CA ILE A 206 -13.95 7.85 12.51
C ILE A 206 -14.09 7.88 10.99
N TYR A 207 -15.22 7.39 10.47
CA TYR A 207 -15.55 7.41 9.05
C TYR A 207 -16.39 8.63 8.69
N SER A 208 -17.24 9.10 9.59
CA SER A 208 -18.07 10.30 9.42
C SER A 208 -18.43 10.95 10.76
N GLY A 209 -18.82 12.20 10.72
CA GLY A 209 -19.15 12.98 11.92
C GLY A 209 -17.92 13.45 12.70
N THR A 210 -18.16 13.99 13.88
CA THR A 210 -17.12 14.55 14.76
C THR A 210 -17.31 14.04 16.18
N LEU A 211 -16.22 13.69 16.84
CA LEU A 211 -16.20 13.32 18.25
C LEU A 211 -15.52 14.42 19.06
N HIS A 212 -16.26 15.00 20.02
CA HIS A 212 -15.75 16.04 20.87
C HIS A 212 -15.36 15.51 22.26
N LEU A 213 -14.61 16.32 22.99
CA LEU A 213 -14.23 16.01 24.36
C LEU A 213 -15.49 15.89 25.25
N ARG A 214 -15.63 14.80 25.99
CA ARG A 214 -16.76 14.47 26.88
C ARG A 214 -18.05 14.04 26.18
N ASP A 215 -18.01 13.79 24.87
CA ASP A 215 -19.15 13.19 24.20
C ASP A 215 -19.45 11.80 24.77
N VAL A 216 -20.74 11.50 24.87
CA VAL A 216 -21.23 10.18 25.26
C VAL A 216 -21.61 9.42 24.00
N ILE A 217 -20.83 8.39 23.66
CA ILE A 217 -21.08 7.54 22.51
C ILE A 217 -21.73 6.23 22.92
N ARG A 218 -22.65 5.73 22.10
CA ARG A 218 -23.17 4.38 22.21
C ARG A 218 -22.38 3.49 21.26
N ILE A 219 -21.92 2.36 21.78
CA ILE A 219 -21.24 1.32 20.97
C ILE A 219 -22.27 0.20 20.80
N SER A 220 -22.59 -0.13 19.54
CA SER A 220 -23.31 -1.33 19.17
C SER A 220 -22.31 -2.47 19.01
N GLU A 221 -22.66 -3.66 19.48
CA GLU A 221 -21.88 -4.88 19.22
C GLU A 221 -22.02 -5.35 17.76
#